data_3f3ee31d8e1097959e47fe5bbbb97fb6
#
_entry.id   3f3ee31d8e1097959e47fe5bbbb97fb6
#
_cell.length_a   1.000
_cell.length_b   1.000
_cell.length_c   1.000
_cell.angle_alpha   90.00
_cell.angle_beta   90.00
_cell.angle_gamma   90.00
#
_symmetry.space_group_name_H-M   'P 1'
#
loop_
_entity.id
_entity.type
_entity.pdbx_description
1 polymer ?
#
loop_
_entity_poly.entity_id
_entity_poly.type
_entity_poly.pdbx_seq_one_letter_code
_entity_poly.pdbx_strand_id
1 'polypeptide(L)'
;HNRLPEDLSGYLAVNSGQFVMNKMKAWRGSYGVSTLDGIVSPAYYVFDLEFVEPKFFNWAIRSAAYVPFFGRDSYGIRTDQWDFKVSALRSIPFFSPSRKEQKAIASYLERETSVIDSTVTGIYQQIELLAQYRKQVINDAVTGKIRVGKVA
;
A
#
# COMPACT_ATOMS: atom_id res chain seq x y z
N HIS A 1 -6.75 -15.61 6.22
CA HIS A 1 -7.89 -15.58 5.30
C HIS A 1 -8.93 -14.64 5.90
N ASN A 2 -9.11 -13.45 5.31
CA ASN A 2 -10.25 -12.60 5.62
C ASN A 2 -11.51 -13.30 5.07
N ARG A 3 -12.36 -13.84 5.95
CA ARG A 3 -13.70 -14.25 5.55
C ARG A 3 -14.52 -13.00 5.33
N LEU A 4 -15.24 -12.94 4.20
CA LEU A 4 -16.23 -11.90 3.99
C LEU A 4 -17.29 -12.03 5.10
N PRO A 5 -17.71 -10.93 5.73
CA PRO A 5 -18.82 -10.95 6.67
C PRO A 5 -20.12 -11.44 5.99
N GLU A 6 -20.98 -12.08 6.75
CA GLU A 6 -22.28 -12.54 6.25
C GLU A 6 -23.23 -11.37 5.93
N ASP A 7 -23.08 -10.25 6.63
CA ASP A 7 -23.85 -9.03 6.39
C ASP A 7 -22.94 -7.91 5.84
N LEU A 8 -23.26 -7.46 4.64
CA LEU A 8 -22.57 -6.36 3.93
C LEU A 8 -23.42 -5.09 3.83
N SER A 9 -24.58 -5.03 4.51
CA SER A 9 -25.53 -3.91 4.39
C SER A 9 -24.94 -2.54 4.80
N GLY A 10 -23.92 -2.53 5.66
CA GLY A 10 -23.20 -1.31 6.08
C GLY A 10 -21.96 -0.98 5.26
N TYR A 11 -21.62 -1.79 4.24
CA TYR A 11 -20.44 -1.56 3.42
C TYR A 11 -20.68 -0.45 2.39
N LEU A 12 -19.62 0.30 2.08
CA LEU A 12 -19.64 1.39 1.12
C LEU A 12 -19.09 0.92 -0.21
N ALA A 13 -19.79 1.24 -1.30
CA ALA A 13 -19.27 1.04 -2.65
C ALA A 13 -18.09 1.99 -2.90
N VAL A 14 -17.09 1.50 -3.62
CA VAL A 14 -15.92 2.26 -4.06
C VAL A 14 -15.77 2.06 -5.56
N ASN A 15 -15.63 3.16 -6.28
CA ASN A 15 -15.31 3.15 -7.70
C ASN A 15 -13.83 3.53 -7.91
N SER A 16 -13.26 3.01 -8.97
CA SER A 16 -11.92 3.42 -9.41
C SER A 16 -11.86 4.95 -9.57
N GLY A 17 -10.78 5.56 -9.07
CA GLY A 17 -10.60 7.01 -9.06
C GLY A 17 -11.07 7.71 -7.79
N GLN A 18 -11.85 7.07 -6.93
CA GLN A 18 -12.25 7.65 -5.65
C GLN A 18 -11.13 7.61 -4.61
N PHE A 19 -11.07 8.63 -3.75
CA PHE A 19 -10.15 8.67 -2.62
C PHE A 19 -10.78 7.96 -1.42
N VAL A 20 -10.07 6.95 -0.92
CA VAL A 20 -10.52 6.07 0.17
C VAL A 20 -9.60 6.23 1.36
N MET A 21 -10.16 6.37 2.57
CA MET A 21 -9.39 6.61 3.78
C MET A 21 -9.92 5.78 4.95
N ASN A 22 -9.05 5.04 5.62
CA ASN A 22 -9.40 4.37 6.86
C ASN A 22 -9.51 5.39 8.00
N LYS A 23 -10.68 5.48 8.62
CA LYS A 23 -10.99 6.44 9.70
C LYS A 23 -9.98 6.38 10.84
N MET A 24 -9.70 5.17 11.31
CA MET A 24 -8.88 4.92 12.50
C MET A 24 -7.37 4.85 12.21
N LYS A 25 -6.97 4.76 10.94
CA LYS A 25 -5.56 4.61 10.55
C LYS A 25 -5.08 5.68 9.58
N ALA A 26 -5.86 6.75 9.38
CA ALA A 26 -5.48 7.88 8.55
C ALA A 26 -4.14 8.50 9.01
N TRP A 27 -3.93 8.59 10.31
CA TRP A 27 -2.69 9.09 10.93
C TRP A 27 -1.42 8.29 10.56
N ARG A 28 -1.57 7.08 10.05
CA ARG A 28 -0.48 6.23 9.53
C ARG A 28 -0.39 6.25 8.00
N GLY A 29 -1.16 7.10 7.32
CA GLY A 29 -1.18 7.15 5.86
C GLY A 29 -2.02 6.04 5.22
N SER A 30 -3.00 5.45 5.96
CA SER A 30 -3.88 4.41 5.43
C SER A 30 -5.02 5.02 4.60
N TYR A 31 -4.67 5.60 3.48
CA TYR A 31 -5.55 6.21 2.48
C TYR A 31 -4.89 6.18 1.11
N GLY A 32 -5.69 6.37 0.07
CA GLY A 32 -5.22 6.45 -1.30
C GLY A 32 -6.34 6.52 -2.32
N VAL A 33 -5.98 6.71 -3.58
CA VAL A 33 -6.92 6.65 -4.69
C VAL A 33 -7.09 5.21 -5.12
N SER A 34 -8.34 4.73 -5.16
CA SER A 34 -8.63 3.37 -5.59
C SER A 34 -8.37 3.20 -7.08
N THR A 35 -7.77 2.10 -7.46
CA THR A 35 -7.60 1.66 -8.85
C THR A 35 -8.60 0.58 -9.26
N LEU A 36 -9.45 0.17 -8.31
CA LEU A 36 -10.42 -0.93 -8.48
C LEU A 36 -11.79 -0.48 -8.03
N ASP A 37 -12.82 -1.06 -8.63
CA ASP A 37 -14.18 -1.03 -8.11
C ASP A 37 -14.35 -2.12 -7.05
N GLY A 38 -15.14 -1.84 -6.02
CA GLY A 38 -15.34 -2.81 -4.94
C GLY A 38 -16.15 -2.26 -3.79
N ILE A 39 -15.96 -2.85 -2.61
CA ILE A 39 -16.60 -2.42 -1.36
C ILE A 39 -15.58 -2.30 -0.25
N VAL A 40 -15.83 -1.34 0.67
CA VAL A 40 -15.04 -1.16 1.89
C VAL A 40 -15.94 -1.18 3.11
N SER A 41 -15.39 -1.58 4.26
CA SER A 41 -16.14 -1.61 5.51
C SER A 41 -16.55 -0.20 5.97
N PRO A 42 -17.51 -0.07 6.90
CA PRO A 42 -17.92 1.22 7.48
C PRO A 42 -16.80 2.01 8.18
N ALA A 43 -15.65 1.35 8.43
CA ALA A 43 -14.46 1.98 9.00
C ALA A 43 -13.71 2.88 7.98
N TYR A 44 -14.23 3.04 6.78
CA TYR A 44 -13.63 3.88 5.75
C TYR A 44 -14.52 5.07 5.42
N TYR A 45 -13.88 6.13 4.94
CA TYR A 45 -14.49 7.20 4.18
C TYR A 45 -14.21 6.98 2.70
N VAL A 46 -15.19 7.31 1.85
CA VAL A 46 -15.06 7.29 0.39
C VAL A 46 -15.42 8.69 -0.10
N PHE A 47 -14.56 9.29 -0.91
CA PHE A 47 -14.72 10.62 -1.44
C PHE A 47 -14.58 10.63 -2.96
N ASP A 48 -15.41 11.37 -3.63
CA ASP A 48 -15.18 11.72 -5.01
C ASP A 48 -13.96 12.64 -5.10
N LEU A 49 -13.06 12.31 -6.01
CA LEU A 49 -11.81 13.04 -6.19
C LEU A 49 -11.90 13.90 -7.46
N GLU A 50 -12.16 15.19 -7.27
CA GLU A 50 -12.07 16.18 -8.33
C GLU A 50 -10.65 16.76 -8.38
N PHE A 51 -9.72 16.02 -8.95
CA PHE A 51 -8.33 16.45 -9.10
C PHE A 51 -7.83 16.20 -10.52
N VAL A 52 -7.07 17.16 -11.04
CA VAL A 52 -6.65 17.16 -12.45
C VAL A 52 -5.78 15.96 -12.82
N GLU A 53 -4.92 15.54 -11.90
CA GLU A 53 -4.02 14.40 -12.07
C GLU A 53 -4.09 13.50 -10.81
N PRO A 54 -5.03 12.54 -10.76
CA PRO A 54 -5.25 11.69 -9.59
C PRO A 54 -4.02 10.90 -9.14
N LYS A 55 -3.17 10.49 -10.08
CA LYS A 55 -1.93 9.77 -9.77
C LYS A 55 -0.95 10.64 -9.01
N PHE A 56 -0.75 11.89 -9.44
CA PHE A 56 0.06 12.85 -8.70
C PHE A 56 -0.50 13.09 -7.30
N PHE A 57 -1.83 13.32 -7.20
CA PHE A 57 -2.49 13.48 -5.90
C PHE A 57 -2.21 12.30 -4.98
N ASN A 58 -2.36 11.07 -5.48
CA ASN A 58 -2.13 9.85 -4.69
C ASN A 58 -0.69 9.77 -4.16
N TRP A 59 0.31 10.09 -4.96
CA TRP A 59 1.70 10.12 -4.54
C TRP A 59 1.96 11.24 -3.52
N ALA A 60 1.49 12.44 -3.81
CA ALA A 60 1.70 13.59 -2.95
C ALA A 60 1.07 13.40 -1.57
N ILE A 61 -0.23 13.09 -1.50
CA ILE A 61 -0.97 12.98 -0.23
C ILE A 61 -0.42 11.88 0.69
N ARG A 62 0.19 10.85 0.13
CA ARG A 62 0.80 9.73 0.86
C ARG A 62 2.26 9.96 1.24
N SER A 63 2.85 11.07 0.82
CA SER A 63 4.23 11.40 1.16
C SER A 63 4.39 11.72 2.65
N ALA A 64 5.64 11.61 3.13
CA ALA A 64 6.00 11.96 4.51
C ALA A 64 5.66 13.42 4.88
N ALA A 65 5.52 14.30 3.90
CA ALA A 65 5.14 15.69 4.12
C ALA A 65 3.67 15.85 4.55
N TYR A 66 2.78 14.95 4.12
CA TYR A 66 1.33 15.05 4.38
C TYR A 66 0.86 14.19 5.55
N VAL A 67 1.48 13.04 5.81
CA VAL A 67 1.07 12.14 6.90
C VAL A 67 0.91 12.85 8.27
N PRO A 68 1.80 13.79 8.67
CA PRO A 68 1.66 14.51 9.94
C PRO A 68 0.37 15.33 10.08
N PHE A 69 -0.20 15.86 8.97
CA PHE A 69 -1.47 16.58 9.02
C PHE A 69 -2.62 15.66 9.45
N PHE A 70 -2.62 14.42 8.96
CA PHE A 70 -3.61 13.43 9.38
C PHE A 70 -3.40 13.00 10.84
N GLY A 71 -2.15 12.92 11.29
CA GLY A 71 -1.82 12.64 12.69
C GLY A 71 -2.32 13.74 13.63
N ARG A 72 -2.10 15.01 13.28
CA ARG A 72 -2.54 16.17 14.06
C ARG A 72 -4.04 16.19 14.31
N ASP A 73 -4.83 15.79 13.32
CA ASP A 73 -6.30 15.88 13.33
C ASP A 73 -6.98 14.53 13.61
N SER A 74 -6.22 13.56 14.11
CA SER A 74 -6.71 12.26 14.58
C SER A 74 -6.70 12.19 16.10
N TYR A 75 -7.81 11.79 16.72
CA TYR A 75 -7.99 11.79 18.17
C TYR A 75 -8.68 10.50 18.64
N GLY A 76 -8.35 10.08 19.85
CA GLY A 76 -8.96 8.94 20.52
C GLY A 76 -8.26 8.60 21.84
N ILE A 77 -8.88 7.78 22.67
CA ILE A 77 -8.35 7.37 23.98
C ILE A 77 -7.14 6.43 23.77
N ARG A 78 -7.19 5.59 22.73
CA ARG A 78 -6.11 4.66 22.37
C ARG A 78 -5.60 5.01 20.98
N THR A 79 -4.29 4.90 20.77
CA THR A 79 -3.64 5.22 19.49
C THR A 79 -4.11 4.34 18.32
N ASP A 80 -4.57 3.12 18.59
CA ASP A 80 -5.14 2.20 17.61
C ASP A 80 -6.61 2.49 17.26
N GLN A 81 -7.26 3.39 18.02
CA GLN A 81 -8.66 3.81 17.86
C GLN A 81 -8.81 5.31 17.60
N TRP A 82 -7.72 5.97 17.19
CA TRP A 82 -7.79 7.38 16.79
C TRP A 82 -8.63 7.51 15.53
N ASP A 83 -9.64 8.40 15.59
CA ASP A 83 -10.49 8.69 14.44
C ASP A 83 -10.13 10.06 13.86
N PHE A 84 -9.98 10.09 12.54
CA PHE A 84 -9.68 11.32 11.83
C PHE A 84 -10.93 12.17 11.64
N LYS A 85 -10.84 13.44 12.02
CA LYS A 85 -11.94 14.39 11.79
C LYS A 85 -12.00 14.80 10.33
N VAL A 86 -12.99 14.31 9.60
CA VAL A 86 -13.19 14.62 8.17
C VAL A 86 -13.23 16.13 7.89
N SER A 87 -13.80 16.93 8.79
CA SER A 87 -13.84 18.38 8.64
C SER A 87 -12.44 19.01 8.50
N ALA A 88 -11.42 18.40 9.11
CA ALA A 88 -10.04 18.86 9.03
C ALA A 88 -9.40 18.61 7.66
N LEU A 89 -9.94 17.68 6.85
CA LEU A 89 -9.40 17.39 5.51
C LEU A 89 -9.31 18.65 4.64
N ARG A 90 -10.32 19.54 4.76
CA ARG A 90 -10.36 20.79 3.98
C ARG A 90 -9.32 21.83 4.43
N SER A 91 -8.74 21.68 5.61
CA SER A 91 -7.74 22.59 6.16
C SER A 91 -6.30 22.13 5.88
N ILE A 92 -6.12 20.96 5.29
CA ILE A 92 -4.79 20.48 4.90
C ILE A 92 -4.34 21.28 3.66
N PRO A 93 -3.26 22.08 3.77
CA PRO A 93 -2.74 22.78 2.60
C PRO A 93 -2.20 21.77 1.59
N PHE A 94 -2.61 21.90 0.34
CA PHE A 94 -2.13 21.00 -0.71
C PHE A 94 -1.36 21.78 -1.78
N PHE A 95 -0.10 21.42 -1.96
CA PHE A 95 0.74 21.99 -3.03
C PHE A 95 0.36 21.35 -4.37
N SER A 96 -0.08 22.18 -5.30
CA SER A 96 -0.53 21.76 -6.63
C SER A 96 0.30 22.48 -7.70
N PRO A 97 1.38 21.85 -8.21
CA PRO A 97 2.15 22.40 -9.31
C PRO A 97 1.35 22.42 -10.61
N SER A 98 1.92 22.94 -11.70
CA SER A 98 1.26 22.96 -13.00
C SER A 98 0.87 21.55 -13.45
N ARG A 99 -0.21 21.42 -14.25
CA ARG A 99 -0.66 20.11 -14.77
C ARG A 99 0.45 19.34 -15.49
N LYS A 100 1.32 20.05 -16.21
CA LYS A 100 2.46 19.43 -16.90
C LYS A 100 3.45 18.81 -15.92
N GLU A 101 3.75 19.53 -14.84
CA GLU A 101 4.64 19.02 -13.78
C GLU A 101 4.00 17.86 -13.02
N GLN A 102 2.70 17.94 -12.67
CA GLN A 102 2.00 16.85 -12.03
C GLN A 102 2.10 15.54 -12.83
N LYS A 103 1.87 15.61 -14.15
CA LYS A 103 2.03 14.45 -15.04
C LYS A 103 3.47 13.96 -15.10
N ALA A 104 4.45 14.86 -15.19
CA ALA A 104 5.86 14.50 -15.25
C ALA A 104 6.30 13.79 -13.96
N ILE A 105 5.90 14.31 -12.80
CA ILE A 105 6.20 13.74 -11.48
C ILE A 105 5.53 12.35 -11.34
N ALA A 106 4.24 12.23 -11.66
CA ALA A 106 3.52 10.97 -11.59
C ALA A 106 4.16 9.90 -12.48
N SER A 107 4.46 10.23 -13.74
CA SER A 107 5.09 9.29 -14.67
C SER A 107 6.50 8.88 -14.23
N TYR A 108 7.28 9.81 -13.67
CA TYR A 108 8.59 9.52 -13.12
C TYR A 108 8.49 8.52 -11.97
N LEU A 109 7.61 8.79 -10.98
CA LEU A 109 7.44 7.93 -9.81
C LEU A 109 6.93 6.54 -10.20
N GLU A 110 5.96 6.45 -11.13
CA GLU A 110 5.46 5.16 -11.61
C GLU A 110 6.56 4.32 -12.26
N ARG A 111 7.42 4.94 -13.07
CA ARG A 111 8.54 4.24 -13.70
C ARG A 111 9.55 3.73 -12.66
N GLU A 112 10.00 4.61 -11.76
CA GLU A 112 11.00 4.25 -10.76
C GLU A 112 10.48 3.18 -9.78
N THR A 113 9.23 3.32 -9.33
CA THR A 113 8.63 2.32 -8.43
C THR A 113 8.42 0.98 -9.14
N SER A 114 8.03 0.98 -10.42
CA SER A 114 7.90 -0.27 -11.20
C SER A 114 9.22 -1.02 -11.31
N VAL A 115 10.34 -0.31 -11.48
CA VAL A 115 11.68 -0.93 -11.50
C VAL A 115 12.01 -1.54 -10.13
N ILE A 116 11.72 -0.80 -9.05
CA ILE A 116 11.93 -1.30 -7.69
C ILE A 116 11.08 -2.54 -7.42
N ASP A 117 9.79 -2.52 -7.76
CA ASP A 117 8.87 -3.63 -7.54
C ASP A 117 9.28 -4.88 -8.33
N SER A 118 9.74 -4.70 -9.57
CA SER A 118 10.29 -5.79 -10.39
C SER A 118 11.54 -6.39 -9.76
N THR A 119 12.42 -5.55 -9.24
CA THR A 119 13.64 -5.98 -8.54
C THR A 119 13.31 -6.76 -7.27
N VAL A 120 12.39 -6.24 -6.46
CA VAL A 120 11.91 -6.91 -5.23
C VAL A 120 11.31 -8.28 -5.57
N THR A 121 10.48 -8.36 -6.61
CA THR A 121 9.90 -9.63 -7.08
C THR A 121 10.98 -10.62 -7.47
N GLY A 122 11.98 -10.19 -8.22
CA GLY A 122 13.13 -11.04 -8.61
C GLY A 122 13.92 -11.55 -7.40
N ILE A 123 14.12 -10.71 -6.39
CA ILE A 123 14.80 -11.11 -5.14
C ILE A 123 13.99 -12.19 -4.40
N TYR A 124 12.66 -12.04 -4.28
CA TYR A 124 11.82 -13.06 -3.67
C TYR A 124 11.89 -14.41 -4.40
N GLN A 125 11.89 -14.39 -5.73
CA GLN A 125 12.07 -15.60 -6.53
C GLN A 125 13.44 -16.26 -6.29
N GLN A 126 14.51 -15.48 -6.17
CA GLN A 126 15.84 -15.99 -5.85
C GLN A 126 15.90 -16.63 -4.46
N ILE A 127 15.28 -16.00 -3.46
CA ILE A 127 15.19 -16.54 -2.09
C ILE A 127 14.46 -17.89 -2.10
N GLU A 128 13.37 -18.02 -2.85
CA GLU A 128 12.62 -19.27 -2.96
C GLU A 128 13.45 -20.38 -3.62
N LEU A 129 14.13 -20.07 -4.73
CA LEU A 129 15.02 -21.00 -5.42
C LEU A 129 16.18 -21.46 -4.53
N LEU A 130 16.80 -20.55 -3.78
CA LEU A 130 17.86 -20.90 -2.82
C LEU A 130 17.35 -21.81 -1.71
N ALA A 131 16.14 -21.58 -1.22
CA ALA A 131 15.51 -22.44 -0.21
C ALA A 131 15.25 -23.85 -0.76
N GLN A 132 14.81 -23.97 -2.01
CA GLN A 132 14.64 -25.26 -2.70
C GLN A 132 15.98 -25.95 -2.91
N TYR A 133 16.98 -25.25 -3.41
CA TYR A 133 18.33 -25.76 -3.62
C TYR A 133 18.96 -26.26 -2.31
N ARG A 134 18.82 -25.50 -1.23
CA ARG A 134 19.27 -25.94 0.11
C ARG A 134 18.65 -27.29 0.52
N LYS A 135 17.34 -27.47 0.31
CA LYS A 135 16.65 -28.73 0.60
C LYS A 135 17.18 -29.87 -0.26
N GLN A 136 17.40 -29.60 -1.55
CA GLN A 136 17.91 -30.57 -2.48
C GLN A 136 19.34 -31.03 -2.12
N VAL A 137 20.24 -30.09 -1.85
CA VAL A 137 21.63 -30.40 -1.45
C VAL A 137 21.67 -31.26 -0.18
N ILE A 138 20.85 -30.92 0.83
CA ILE A 138 20.73 -31.70 2.06
C ILE A 138 20.25 -33.12 1.72
N ASN A 139 19.18 -33.26 0.95
CA ASN A 139 18.62 -34.55 0.58
C ASN A 139 19.64 -35.41 -0.19
N ASP A 140 20.31 -34.83 -1.18
CA ASP A 140 21.25 -35.53 -2.05
C ASP A 140 22.51 -35.95 -1.30
N ALA A 141 22.96 -35.14 -0.33
CA ALA A 141 24.07 -35.49 0.55
C ALA A 141 23.72 -36.65 1.51
N VAL A 142 22.55 -36.57 2.18
CA VAL A 142 22.12 -37.59 3.18
C VAL A 142 21.73 -38.91 2.53
N THR A 143 21.22 -38.86 1.31
CA THR A 143 20.84 -40.07 0.54
C THR A 143 22.03 -40.69 -0.26
N GLY A 144 23.23 -40.11 -0.17
CA GLY A 144 24.41 -40.60 -0.85
C GLY A 144 24.47 -40.33 -2.35
N LYS A 145 23.60 -39.49 -2.88
CA LYS A 145 23.66 -39.08 -4.29
C LYS A 145 24.87 -38.18 -4.57
N ILE A 146 25.26 -37.39 -3.58
CA ILE A 146 26.47 -36.55 -3.61
C ILE A 146 27.48 -37.17 -2.64
N ARG A 147 28.70 -37.50 -3.13
CA ARG A 147 29.78 -38.00 -2.30
C ARG A 147 30.43 -36.85 -1.52
N VAL A 148 30.24 -36.82 -0.22
CA VAL A 148 30.80 -35.80 0.69
C VAL A 148 32.08 -36.34 1.30
N GLY A 149 33.21 -35.97 0.74
CA GLY A 149 34.55 -36.35 1.26
C GLY A 149 35.04 -37.74 0.83
N LYS A 150 36.35 -37.97 0.95
CA LYS A 150 36.95 -39.32 0.90
C LYS A 150 36.76 -39.91 2.30
N VAL A 151 35.99 -40.98 2.41
CA VAL A 151 36.08 -41.86 3.59
C VAL A 151 37.48 -42.45 3.58
N ALA A 152 38.28 -42.10 4.60
CA ALA A 152 39.60 -42.69 4.80
C ALA A 152 39.47 -44.15 5.18
#